data_667094e068906fea21bdab1ed1c31b88
#
_entry.id   667094e068906fea21bdab1ed1c31b88
#
_cell.length_a   1.000
_cell.length_b   1.000
_cell.length_c   1.000
_cell.angle_alpha   90.00
_cell.angle_beta   90.00
_cell.angle_gamma   90.00
#
_symmetry.space_group_name_H-M   'P 1'
#
loop_
_entity.id
_entity.type
_entity.pdbx_description
1 polymer ?
#
loop_
_entity_poly.entity_id
_entity_poly.type
_entity_poly.pdbx_seq_one_letter_code
_entity_poly.pdbx_strand_id
1 'polypeptide(L)'
;MPMKGFADAAALESALALLHDAELMEFVQEHQHNYLYRADFMKEPMPGDADPALMWELVSFVRRMAGRPTVRELNKSQPIGRQCFWTATPEMIAGLNDIVSRSNPSAQLTQSLARLSTRPAIQQLALEELEAAGYRDGVDVEHEELREIVCDKRAPETPEERLFANARELIEEIEELASEPFNVELIAYMHERLALDTKGLRVEPRPSPAPKTSVPSPPSDQLLESIVAGCENPCLWGPHPLFGALINADTIWVTPAFERFNGLMELLIRWRSYYAIGVPALRFVPLSKMRLDWERRLVGPPDAPMRYGEALVVSSFGVDSTPYSQQMIHFLDRGLNRLERIVARTEEIGERCKHLIFEDRRLTLRQKQLLADLVDNPLLVVDVGMYEKRFDIAASTARADLTRLVSLNFLLTEFSAKKQVFWLRPDISRVLASRSAASTPASSTQA
;
A
#
# COMPACT_ATOMS: atom_id res chain seq x y z
N MET A 1 -6.40 3.21 31.41
CA MET A 1 -5.94 3.92 32.62
C MET A 1 -4.72 4.73 32.24
N PRO A 2 -4.61 6.04 32.54
CA PRO A 2 -3.42 6.79 32.24
C PRO A 2 -2.27 6.18 33.05
N MET A 3 -1.18 5.79 32.38
CA MET A 3 0.05 5.38 33.03
C MET A 3 0.50 6.56 33.92
N LYS A 4 0.36 6.39 35.20
CA LYS A 4 1.09 7.23 36.16
C LYS A 4 2.55 6.84 35.92
N GLY A 5 3.37 7.71 35.35
CA GLY A 5 4.82 7.58 35.43
C GLY A 5 5.18 7.35 36.91
N PHE A 6 6.37 6.79 37.15
CA PHE A 6 6.79 6.52 38.53
C PHE A 6 6.26 7.66 39.42
N ALA A 7 5.18 7.35 40.14
CA ALA A 7 4.43 8.38 40.86
C ALA A 7 5.23 8.90 42.08
N ASP A 8 6.39 8.25 42.33
CA ASP A 8 7.24 8.51 43.49
C ASP A 8 8.72 8.30 43.11
N ALA A 9 9.56 9.22 43.52
CA ALA A 9 11.03 9.10 43.35
C ALA A 9 11.58 7.80 43.98
N ALA A 10 10.98 7.35 45.07
CA ALA A 10 11.37 6.11 45.74
C ALA A 10 11.09 4.86 44.90
N ALA A 11 9.99 4.85 44.13
CA ALA A 11 9.69 3.75 43.20
C ALA A 11 10.68 3.74 42.03
N LEU A 12 11.09 4.91 41.55
CA LEU A 12 12.11 5.02 40.50
C LEU A 12 13.49 4.56 41.03
N GLU A 13 13.88 4.98 42.23
CA GLU A 13 15.13 4.54 42.86
C GLU A 13 15.14 3.01 43.07
N SER A 14 14.03 2.44 43.52
CA SER A 14 13.88 0.99 43.67
C SER A 14 13.99 0.24 42.31
N ALA A 15 13.35 0.76 41.27
CA ALA A 15 13.45 0.21 39.93
C ALA A 15 14.87 0.34 39.36
N LEU A 16 15.55 1.47 39.57
CA LEU A 16 16.91 1.67 39.10
C LEU A 16 17.91 0.78 39.86
N ALA A 17 17.64 0.47 41.13
CA ALA A 17 18.46 -0.46 41.91
C ALA A 17 18.42 -1.89 41.30
N LEU A 18 17.30 -2.29 40.72
CA LEU A 18 17.18 -3.57 40.02
C LEU A 18 18.06 -3.68 38.76
N LEU A 19 18.44 -2.55 38.15
CA LEU A 19 19.31 -2.53 36.96
C LEU A 19 20.77 -2.94 37.28
N HIS A 20 21.13 -3.11 38.55
CA HIS A 20 22.43 -3.68 38.93
C HIS A 20 22.46 -5.21 38.98
N ASP A 21 21.30 -5.86 38.89
CA ASP A 21 21.18 -7.31 38.79
C ASP A 21 21.29 -7.75 37.32
N ALA A 22 22.24 -8.61 37.02
CA ALA A 22 22.53 -9.04 35.64
C ALA A 22 21.37 -9.83 35.02
N GLU A 23 20.67 -10.66 35.77
CA GLU A 23 19.55 -11.47 35.33
C GLU A 23 18.32 -10.57 35.02
N LEU A 24 18.06 -9.61 35.89
CA LEU A 24 17.01 -8.60 35.69
C LEU A 24 17.30 -7.70 34.48
N MET A 25 18.58 -7.35 34.28
CA MET A 25 18.98 -6.53 33.13
C MET A 25 18.82 -7.30 31.80
N GLU A 26 19.17 -8.57 31.76
CA GLU A 26 18.96 -9.42 30.59
C GLU A 26 17.46 -9.53 30.24
N PHE A 27 16.62 -9.74 31.24
CA PHE A 27 15.17 -9.74 31.08
C PHE A 27 14.63 -8.41 30.54
N VAL A 28 15.10 -7.28 31.09
CA VAL A 28 14.69 -5.95 30.61
C VAL A 28 15.15 -5.71 29.18
N GLN A 29 16.37 -6.11 28.80
CA GLN A 29 16.89 -5.97 27.45
C GLN A 29 16.10 -6.83 26.44
N GLU A 30 15.75 -8.05 26.79
CA GLU A 30 14.91 -8.90 25.97
C GLU A 30 13.55 -8.25 25.70
N HIS A 31 12.87 -7.77 26.75
CA HIS A 31 11.55 -7.16 26.64
C HIS A 31 11.57 -5.71 26.13
N GLN A 32 12.72 -5.07 26.07
CA GLN A 32 12.88 -3.79 25.36
C GLN A 32 12.67 -3.97 23.86
N HIS A 33 13.08 -5.10 23.31
CA HIS A 33 13.00 -5.41 21.88
C HIS A 33 11.81 -6.29 21.51
N ASN A 34 11.35 -7.15 22.44
CA ASN A 34 10.15 -7.96 22.28
C ASN A 34 8.98 -7.29 23.02
N TYR A 35 8.08 -6.69 22.27
CA TYR A 35 6.90 -6.10 22.89
C TYR A 35 5.88 -7.17 23.26
N LEU A 36 5.56 -7.24 24.55
CA LEU A 36 4.41 -7.98 25.08
C LEU A 36 3.33 -7.02 25.53
N TYR A 37 2.06 -7.41 25.37
CA TYR A 37 0.97 -6.71 26.02
C TYR A 37 1.07 -6.92 27.55
N ARG A 38 0.65 -5.91 28.30
CA ARG A 38 0.72 -5.97 29.76
C ARG A 38 0.11 -7.25 30.33
N ALA A 39 -1.03 -7.70 29.79
CA ALA A 39 -1.72 -8.89 30.25
C ALA A 39 -0.93 -10.19 30.00
N ASP A 40 -0.13 -10.22 28.95
CA ASP A 40 0.75 -11.36 28.64
C ASP A 40 2.07 -11.23 29.38
N PHE A 41 2.65 -10.03 29.48
CA PHE A 41 3.83 -9.75 30.31
C PHE A 41 3.65 -10.18 31.78
N MET A 42 2.46 -9.94 32.35
CA MET A 42 2.15 -10.35 33.73
C MET A 42 2.07 -11.87 33.94
N LYS A 43 2.12 -12.65 32.87
CA LYS A 43 2.13 -14.11 32.92
C LYS A 43 3.54 -14.70 32.71
N GLU A 44 4.49 -13.84 32.26
CA GLU A 44 5.86 -14.27 32.07
C GLU A 44 6.52 -14.69 33.39
N PRO A 45 7.38 -15.69 33.38
CA PRO A 45 8.19 -16.03 34.55
C PRO A 45 9.15 -14.88 34.83
N MET A 46 9.05 -14.29 36.01
CA MET A 46 9.94 -13.22 36.44
C MET A 46 11.27 -13.77 36.95
N PRO A 47 12.40 -13.13 36.59
CA PRO A 47 13.69 -13.48 37.13
C PRO A 47 13.77 -13.18 38.65
N GLY A 48 14.32 -14.11 39.41
CA GLY A 48 14.28 -14.02 40.86
C GLY A 48 12.84 -13.96 41.38
N ASP A 49 12.52 -13.41 42.43
CA ASP A 49 11.15 -13.17 42.93
C ASP A 49 10.66 -11.72 42.61
N ALA A 50 11.07 -11.17 41.46
CA ALA A 50 10.74 -9.78 41.09
C ALA A 50 9.24 -9.58 40.93
N ASP A 51 8.72 -8.44 41.41
CA ASP A 51 7.30 -8.08 41.21
C ASP A 51 7.03 -7.78 39.73
N PRO A 52 6.12 -8.51 39.07
CA PRO A 52 5.77 -8.31 37.65
C PRO A 52 5.30 -6.88 37.36
N ALA A 53 4.60 -6.21 38.29
CA ALA A 53 4.13 -4.86 38.09
C ALA A 53 5.28 -3.85 38.07
N LEU A 54 6.26 -4.01 38.95
CA LEU A 54 7.47 -3.19 38.96
C LEU A 54 8.32 -3.43 37.71
N MET A 55 8.48 -4.69 37.30
CA MET A 55 9.19 -5.05 36.05
C MET A 55 8.52 -4.46 34.82
N TRP A 56 7.18 -4.45 34.74
CA TRP A 56 6.45 -3.79 33.66
C TRP A 56 6.75 -2.29 33.61
N GLU A 57 6.73 -1.60 34.74
CA GLU A 57 7.05 -0.15 34.80
C GLU A 57 8.51 0.12 34.40
N LEU A 58 9.43 -0.74 34.78
CA LEU A 58 10.85 -0.65 34.43
C LEU A 58 11.07 -0.86 32.93
N VAL A 59 10.53 -1.93 32.35
CA VAL A 59 10.61 -2.21 30.91
C VAL A 59 9.95 -1.05 30.12
N SER A 60 8.78 -0.58 30.55
CA SER A 60 8.09 0.56 29.92
C SER A 60 8.91 1.84 29.99
N PHE A 61 9.62 2.08 31.10
CA PHE A 61 10.51 3.21 31.25
C PHE A 61 11.72 3.12 30.32
N VAL A 62 12.41 1.98 30.28
CA VAL A 62 13.57 1.75 29.38
C VAL A 62 13.17 1.88 27.92
N ARG A 63 12.04 1.31 27.53
CA ARG A 63 11.49 1.43 26.17
C ARG A 63 11.23 2.91 25.82
N ARG A 64 10.67 3.68 26.73
CA ARG A 64 10.42 5.13 26.54
C ARG A 64 11.72 5.91 26.38
N MET A 65 12.73 5.62 27.19
CA MET A 65 14.04 6.29 27.14
C MET A 65 14.80 5.98 25.84
N ALA A 66 14.66 4.75 25.33
CA ALA A 66 15.23 4.32 24.06
C ALA A 66 14.34 4.68 22.85
N GLY A 67 13.07 5.02 23.12
CA GLY A 67 12.06 5.28 22.11
C GLY A 67 12.29 6.60 21.38
N ARG A 68 11.77 6.67 20.16
CA ARG A 68 11.77 7.88 19.33
C ARG A 68 10.37 8.48 19.33
N PRO A 69 10.24 9.81 19.43
CA PRO A 69 8.94 10.46 19.41
C PRO A 69 8.26 10.26 18.05
N THR A 70 6.94 10.18 18.03
CA THR A 70 6.14 10.20 16.81
C THR A 70 5.68 11.62 16.47
N VAL A 71 5.26 11.86 15.22
CA VAL A 71 4.78 13.17 14.75
C VAL A 71 3.63 13.73 15.59
N ARG A 72 2.80 12.86 16.16
CA ARG A 72 1.69 13.24 17.05
C ARG A 72 2.09 14.11 18.22
N GLU A 73 3.38 14.27 18.48
CA GLU A 73 3.92 14.84 19.71
C GLU A 73 4.70 16.10 19.57
N LEU A 74 4.92 16.52 18.36
CA LEU A 74 5.48 17.84 18.12
C LEU A 74 4.55 18.96 18.66
N ASN A 75 3.40 18.57 19.22
CA ASN A 75 2.56 19.48 19.99
C ASN A 75 3.19 19.76 21.36
N LYS A 76 3.94 20.86 21.42
CA LYS A 76 4.70 21.35 22.61
C LYS A 76 3.87 21.54 23.90
N SER A 77 2.56 21.38 23.84
CA SER A 77 1.64 21.58 24.97
C SER A 77 1.40 20.33 25.83
N GLN A 78 1.92 19.16 25.44
CA GLN A 78 1.74 17.93 26.21
C GLN A 78 2.89 17.74 27.22
N PRO A 79 2.58 17.33 28.46
CA PRO A 79 3.63 16.96 29.41
C PRO A 79 4.48 15.81 28.86
N ILE A 80 5.80 15.87 29.09
CA ILE A 80 6.79 14.86 28.63
C ILE A 80 6.36 13.40 28.88
N GLY A 81 5.55 13.14 29.90
CA GLY A 81 5.04 11.80 30.25
C GLY A 81 3.88 11.26 29.37
N ARG A 82 3.41 12.02 28.37
CA ARG A 82 2.32 11.62 27.47
C ARG A 82 2.72 11.58 25.99
N GLN A 83 4.01 11.68 25.74
CA GLN A 83 4.51 11.64 24.37
C GLN A 83 4.45 10.21 23.86
N CYS A 84 3.85 9.97 22.63
CA CYS A 84 3.87 8.69 21.99
C CYS A 84 5.25 8.42 21.42
N PHE A 85 5.77 7.31 21.50
CA PHE A 85 7.05 6.93 20.97
C PHE A 85 6.95 5.56 20.31
N TRP A 86 7.96 5.21 19.58
CA TRP A 86 8.16 3.87 19.09
C TRP A 86 9.62 3.46 19.34
N THR A 87 9.84 2.19 19.49
CA THR A 87 11.18 1.63 19.67
C THR A 87 11.53 0.78 18.43
N ALA A 88 12.66 1.10 17.80
CA ALA A 88 13.16 0.29 16.69
C ALA A 88 13.66 -1.05 17.22
N THR A 89 12.99 -2.15 16.87
CA THR A 89 13.48 -3.49 17.17
C THR A 89 14.38 -4.02 16.05
N PRO A 90 15.32 -4.93 16.34
CA PRO A 90 16.13 -5.56 15.30
C PRO A 90 15.30 -6.24 14.22
N GLU A 91 14.17 -6.84 14.59
CA GLU A 91 13.22 -7.46 13.67
C GLU A 91 12.56 -6.44 12.73
N MET A 92 12.12 -5.29 13.25
CA MET A 92 11.57 -4.20 12.44
C MET A 92 12.60 -3.71 11.42
N ILE A 93 13.84 -3.49 11.85
CA ILE A 93 14.91 -3.01 10.97
C ILE A 93 15.21 -4.05 9.88
N ALA A 94 15.31 -5.33 10.25
CA ALA A 94 15.53 -6.42 9.29
C ALA A 94 14.38 -6.50 8.27
N GLY A 95 13.13 -6.43 8.74
CA GLY A 95 11.95 -6.43 7.87
C GLY A 95 11.92 -5.24 6.90
N LEU A 96 12.23 -4.03 7.38
CA LEU A 96 12.29 -2.85 6.53
C LEU A 96 13.40 -2.95 5.47
N ASN A 97 14.59 -3.44 5.85
CA ASN A 97 15.70 -3.65 4.91
C ASN A 97 15.32 -4.70 3.84
N ASP A 98 14.66 -5.78 4.22
CA ASP A 98 14.18 -6.80 3.28
C ASP A 98 13.16 -6.19 2.30
N ILE A 99 12.15 -5.48 2.79
CA ILE A 99 11.15 -4.79 1.97
C ILE A 99 11.83 -3.85 0.97
N VAL A 100 12.79 -3.03 1.40
CA VAL A 100 13.51 -2.11 0.50
C VAL A 100 14.34 -2.87 -0.52
N SER A 101 15.02 -3.94 -0.13
CA SER A 101 15.83 -4.75 -1.05
C SER A 101 14.99 -5.33 -2.20
N ARG A 102 13.75 -5.70 -1.92
CA ARG A 102 12.80 -6.32 -2.87
C ARG A 102 12.00 -5.29 -3.70
N SER A 103 11.94 -4.04 -3.28
CA SER A 103 11.09 -2.99 -3.88
C SER A 103 11.83 -1.80 -4.48
N ASN A 104 13.16 -1.76 -4.37
CA ASN A 104 13.99 -0.69 -4.96
C ASN A 104 13.99 -0.76 -6.49
N PRO A 105 14.46 0.31 -7.20
CA PRO A 105 14.40 0.39 -8.67
C PRO A 105 15.15 -0.73 -9.40
N SER A 106 16.22 -1.28 -8.80
CA SER A 106 17.01 -2.38 -9.39
C SER A 106 16.45 -3.76 -9.09
N ALA A 107 15.49 -3.88 -8.19
CA ALA A 107 14.88 -5.16 -7.86
C ALA A 107 14.08 -5.74 -9.05
N GLN A 108 14.16 -7.04 -9.22
CA GLN A 108 13.45 -7.75 -10.29
C GLN A 108 11.94 -7.45 -10.28
N LEU A 109 11.33 -7.39 -9.10
CA LEU A 109 9.92 -7.05 -8.93
C LEU A 109 9.60 -5.70 -9.57
N THR A 110 10.38 -4.65 -9.27
CA THR A 110 10.17 -3.30 -9.80
C THR A 110 10.32 -3.27 -11.32
N GLN A 111 11.31 -3.97 -11.86
CA GLN A 111 11.52 -4.09 -13.31
C GLN A 111 10.36 -4.84 -13.99
N SER A 112 9.84 -5.89 -13.38
CA SER A 112 8.66 -6.61 -13.87
C SER A 112 7.42 -5.73 -13.85
N LEU A 113 7.21 -4.97 -12.77
CA LEU A 113 6.07 -4.05 -12.65
C LEU A 113 6.10 -2.92 -13.68
N ALA A 114 7.27 -2.42 -14.07
CA ALA A 114 7.40 -1.44 -15.14
C ALA A 114 6.81 -1.95 -16.47
N ARG A 115 6.86 -3.27 -16.72
CA ARG A 115 6.29 -3.92 -17.91
C ARG A 115 4.84 -4.38 -17.72
N LEU A 116 4.44 -4.70 -16.50
CA LEU A 116 3.17 -5.37 -16.19
C LEU A 116 2.15 -4.47 -15.52
N SER A 117 2.46 -3.20 -15.25
CA SER A 117 1.58 -2.27 -14.50
C SER A 117 0.19 -2.10 -15.14
N THR A 118 0.09 -2.28 -16.46
CA THR A 118 -1.17 -2.20 -17.21
C THR A 118 -1.96 -3.50 -17.22
N ARG A 119 -1.45 -4.57 -16.61
CA ARG A 119 -2.16 -5.85 -16.54
C ARG A 119 -3.32 -5.79 -15.55
N PRO A 120 -4.48 -6.34 -15.87
CA PRO A 120 -5.66 -6.28 -15.01
C PRO A 120 -5.39 -6.76 -13.56
N ALA A 121 -4.58 -7.83 -13.41
CA ALA A 121 -4.26 -8.37 -12.09
C ALA A 121 -3.40 -7.41 -11.24
N ILE A 122 -2.56 -6.58 -11.88
CA ILE A 122 -1.75 -5.56 -11.19
C ILE A 122 -2.59 -4.29 -10.95
N GLN A 123 -3.38 -3.87 -11.93
CA GLN A 123 -4.30 -2.73 -11.78
C GLN A 123 -5.31 -2.96 -10.66
N GLN A 124 -5.77 -4.20 -10.49
CA GLN A 124 -6.68 -4.59 -9.41
C GLN A 124 -6.13 -4.23 -8.03
N LEU A 125 -4.83 -4.36 -7.79
CA LEU A 125 -4.22 -3.99 -6.50
C LEU A 125 -4.27 -2.49 -6.24
N ALA A 126 -4.05 -1.67 -7.26
CA ALA A 126 -4.15 -0.21 -7.14
C ALA A 126 -5.61 0.23 -6.93
N LEU A 127 -6.57 -0.46 -7.58
CA LEU A 127 -8.00 -0.21 -7.38
C LEU A 127 -8.44 -0.58 -5.96
N GLU A 128 -8.00 -1.73 -5.42
CA GLU A 128 -8.27 -2.13 -4.03
C GLU A 128 -7.79 -1.06 -3.03
N GLU A 129 -6.68 -0.42 -3.33
CA GLU A 129 -6.08 0.63 -2.50
C GLU A 129 -6.90 1.94 -2.55
N LEU A 130 -7.25 2.39 -3.76
CA LEU A 130 -8.09 3.57 -3.96
C LEU A 130 -9.49 3.41 -3.37
N GLU A 131 -10.11 2.24 -3.57
CA GLU A 131 -11.41 1.91 -3.00
C GLU A 131 -11.37 1.97 -1.47
N ALA A 132 -10.33 1.41 -0.84
CA ALA A 132 -10.19 1.43 0.61
C ALA A 132 -9.96 2.86 1.15
N ALA A 133 -9.18 3.67 0.45
CA ALA A 133 -8.95 5.08 0.81
C ALA A 133 -10.23 5.91 0.67
N GLY A 134 -10.95 5.77 -0.44
CA GLY A 134 -12.25 6.44 -0.65
C GLY A 134 -13.30 5.99 0.35
N TYR A 135 -13.38 4.68 0.63
CA TYR A 135 -14.27 4.17 1.67
C TYR A 135 -14.01 4.84 3.03
N ARG A 136 -12.75 5.09 3.38
CA ARG A 136 -12.38 5.80 4.60
C ARG A 136 -12.92 7.22 4.62
N ASP A 137 -12.90 7.89 3.48
CA ASP A 137 -13.45 9.24 3.31
C ASP A 137 -14.97 9.28 3.24
N GLY A 138 -15.64 8.14 3.30
CA GLY A 138 -17.11 8.04 3.18
C GLY A 138 -17.60 8.05 1.75
N VAL A 139 -16.73 7.81 0.77
CA VAL A 139 -17.04 7.75 -0.65
C VAL A 139 -17.06 6.29 -1.10
N ASP A 140 -18.19 5.86 -1.62
CA ASP A 140 -18.37 4.54 -2.21
C ASP A 140 -18.66 4.70 -3.71
N VAL A 141 -17.86 4.04 -4.54
CA VAL A 141 -18.06 3.92 -6.00
C VAL A 141 -18.01 2.43 -6.32
N GLU A 142 -18.89 1.98 -7.19
CA GLU A 142 -18.89 0.58 -7.63
C GLU A 142 -17.54 0.22 -8.26
N HIS A 143 -17.05 -0.96 -7.95
CA HIS A 143 -15.70 -1.39 -8.37
C HIS A 143 -15.46 -1.27 -9.87
N GLU A 144 -16.46 -1.61 -10.68
CA GLU A 144 -16.36 -1.53 -12.14
C GLU A 144 -16.31 -0.08 -12.63
N GLU A 145 -17.10 0.82 -12.03
CA GLU A 145 -17.07 2.26 -12.32
C GLU A 145 -15.71 2.86 -11.96
N LEU A 146 -15.17 2.50 -10.78
CA LEU A 146 -13.84 2.92 -10.36
C LEU A 146 -12.77 2.44 -11.36
N ARG A 147 -12.87 1.20 -11.85
CA ARG A 147 -11.98 0.65 -12.88
C ARG A 147 -12.04 1.46 -14.17
N GLU A 148 -13.26 1.76 -14.65
CA GLU A 148 -13.47 2.54 -15.88
C GLU A 148 -12.86 3.94 -15.76
N ILE A 149 -13.04 4.63 -14.62
CA ILE A 149 -12.51 5.98 -14.37
C ILE A 149 -10.98 5.95 -14.27
N VAL A 150 -10.43 5.01 -13.52
CA VAL A 150 -8.99 4.98 -13.19
C VAL A 150 -8.17 4.33 -14.29
N CYS A 151 -8.61 3.18 -14.82
CA CYS A 151 -7.84 2.40 -15.79
C CYS A 151 -8.20 2.76 -17.23
N ASP A 152 -9.50 2.89 -17.54
CA ASP A 152 -9.97 3.14 -18.91
C ASP A 152 -10.12 4.64 -19.20
N LYS A 153 -9.90 5.51 -18.23
CA LYS A 153 -9.96 6.98 -18.32
C LYS A 153 -11.31 7.49 -18.80
N ARG A 154 -12.40 6.81 -18.42
CA ARG A 154 -13.75 7.29 -18.65
C ARG A 154 -13.94 8.67 -18.00
N ALA A 155 -14.63 9.57 -18.68
CA ALA A 155 -14.97 10.88 -18.11
C ALA A 155 -15.92 10.71 -16.90
N PRO A 156 -15.64 11.37 -15.77
CA PRO A 156 -16.49 11.28 -14.59
C PRO A 156 -17.84 11.99 -14.82
N GLU A 157 -18.91 11.38 -14.34
CA GLU A 157 -20.29 11.88 -14.46
C GLU A 157 -20.84 12.38 -13.13
N THR A 158 -20.28 11.89 -12.00
CA THR A 158 -20.70 12.26 -10.64
C THR A 158 -19.55 12.94 -9.86
N PRO A 159 -19.83 13.68 -8.77
CA PRO A 159 -18.78 14.26 -7.94
C PRO A 159 -17.90 13.21 -7.27
N GLU A 160 -18.44 12.01 -6.95
CA GLU A 160 -17.71 10.88 -6.43
C GLU A 160 -16.70 10.36 -7.45
N GLU A 161 -17.15 10.16 -8.67
CA GLU A 161 -16.29 9.76 -9.79
C GLU A 161 -15.23 10.84 -10.11
N ARG A 162 -15.59 12.11 -10.02
CA ARG A 162 -14.67 13.24 -10.20
C ARG A 162 -13.54 13.18 -9.17
N LEU A 163 -13.83 12.85 -7.92
CA LEU A 163 -12.82 12.70 -6.87
C LEU A 163 -11.76 11.63 -7.25
N PHE A 164 -12.21 10.47 -7.75
CA PHE A 164 -11.29 9.41 -8.18
C PHE A 164 -10.55 9.74 -9.48
N ALA A 165 -11.18 10.49 -10.39
CA ALA A 165 -10.50 11.02 -11.57
C ALA A 165 -9.37 12.00 -11.19
N ASN A 166 -9.61 12.89 -10.23
CA ASN A 166 -8.61 13.80 -9.69
C ASN A 166 -7.48 13.02 -8.97
N ALA A 167 -7.83 11.99 -8.19
CA ALA A 167 -6.83 11.13 -7.56
C ALA A 167 -5.96 10.42 -8.61
N ARG A 168 -6.55 9.90 -9.70
CA ARG A 168 -5.80 9.31 -10.82
C ARG A 168 -4.82 10.32 -11.43
N GLU A 169 -5.26 11.56 -11.72
CA GLU A 169 -4.40 12.60 -12.28
C GLU A 169 -3.18 12.86 -11.38
N LEU A 170 -3.39 13.01 -10.07
CA LEU A 170 -2.30 13.16 -9.09
C LEU A 170 -1.39 11.93 -9.03
N ILE A 171 -1.93 10.72 -9.20
CA ILE A 171 -1.15 9.49 -9.26
C ILE A 171 -0.29 9.42 -10.53
N GLU A 172 -0.79 9.91 -11.65
CA GLU A 172 -0.02 10.00 -12.90
C GLU A 172 1.15 11.00 -12.76
N GLU A 173 1.00 12.06 -11.97
CA GLU A 173 2.03 13.07 -11.66
C GLU A 173 2.91 12.69 -10.44
N ILE A 174 2.69 11.57 -9.79
CA ILE A 174 3.25 11.27 -8.45
C ILE A 174 4.79 11.21 -8.44
N GLU A 175 5.42 10.81 -9.53
CA GLU A 175 6.87 10.75 -9.67
C GLU A 175 7.47 12.16 -9.76
N GLU A 176 6.79 13.08 -10.45
CA GLU A 176 7.18 14.49 -10.54
C GLU A 176 7.00 15.15 -9.16
N LEU A 177 5.85 14.93 -8.52
CA LEU A 177 5.57 15.41 -7.17
C LEU A 177 6.56 14.86 -6.13
N ALA A 178 7.10 13.67 -6.35
CA ALA A 178 8.13 13.09 -5.48
C ALA A 178 9.49 13.80 -5.58
N SER A 179 9.74 14.47 -6.69
CA SER A 179 10.96 15.25 -6.93
C SER A 179 10.88 16.66 -6.33
N GLU A 180 9.67 17.15 -6.01
CA GLU A 180 9.47 18.43 -5.36
C GLU A 180 9.76 18.36 -3.85
N PRO A 181 10.21 19.46 -3.22
CA PRO A 181 10.34 19.53 -1.78
C PRO A 181 9.03 19.20 -1.06
N PHE A 182 9.11 18.37 -0.04
CA PHE A 182 7.93 18.02 0.76
C PHE A 182 7.65 19.11 1.79
N ASN A 183 6.68 19.97 1.52
CA ASN A 183 6.28 21.11 2.35
C ASN A 183 4.76 21.21 2.46
N VAL A 184 4.29 22.16 3.28
CA VAL A 184 2.85 22.38 3.50
C VAL A 184 2.16 22.82 2.21
N GLU A 185 2.85 23.61 1.38
CA GLU A 185 2.34 24.12 0.11
C GLU A 185 2.09 22.97 -0.88
N LEU A 186 2.98 21.98 -0.97
CA LEU A 186 2.78 20.79 -1.81
C LEU A 186 1.59 19.96 -1.32
N ILE A 187 1.46 19.77 0.00
CA ILE A 187 0.34 19.03 0.58
C ILE A 187 -0.98 19.77 0.29
N ALA A 188 -1.02 21.08 0.46
CA ALA A 188 -2.18 21.90 0.14
C ALA A 188 -2.54 21.85 -1.36
N TYR A 189 -1.55 21.93 -2.24
CA TYR A 189 -1.74 21.77 -3.68
C TYR A 189 -2.37 20.42 -4.03
N MET A 190 -1.85 19.33 -3.49
CA MET A 190 -2.40 17.99 -3.72
C MET A 190 -3.85 17.89 -3.25
N HIS A 191 -4.16 18.48 -2.08
CA HIS A 191 -5.52 18.48 -1.54
C HIS A 191 -6.48 19.33 -2.38
N GLU A 192 -6.08 20.52 -2.82
CA GLU A 192 -6.87 21.39 -3.69
C GLU A 192 -7.16 20.72 -5.04
N ARG A 193 -6.16 20.09 -5.65
CA ARG A 193 -6.32 19.31 -6.89
C ARG A 193 -7.27 18.14 -6.68
N LEU A 194 -7.14 17.41 -5.57
CA LEU A 194 -8.03 16.30 -5.23
C LEU A 194 -9.48 16.78 -5.07
N ALA A 195 -9.70 17.93 -4.44
CA ALA A 195 -11.01 18.50 -4.18
C ALA A 195 -11.64 19.26 -5.36
N LEU A 196 -10.93 19.41 -6.48
CA LEU A 196 -11.37 20.21 -7.64
C LEU A 196 -12.68 19.63 -8.23
N ASP A 197 -13.67 20.51 -8.41
CA ASP A 197 -14.98 20.19 -9.00
C ASP A 197 -15.78 19.09 -8.26
N THR A 198 -15.47 18.85 -7.00
CA THR A 198 -16.24 17.95 -6.12
C THR A 198 -17.32 18.67 -5.32
N LYS A 199 -17.75 19.86 -5.77
CA LYS A 199 -18.79 20.65 -5.10
C LYS A 199 -20.10 19.86 -5.03
N GLY A 200 -20.67 19.80 -3.82
CA GLY A 200 -21.91 19.05 -3.58
C GLY A 200 -21.70 17.62 -3.07
N LEU A 201 -20.48 17.09 -3.15
CA LEU A 201 -20.15 15.82 -2.54
C LEU A 201 -20.28 15.93 -1.02
N ARG A 202 -21.27 15.24 -0.47
CA ARG A 202 -21.47 15.12 0.98
C ARG A 202 -20.76 13.86 1.43
N VAL A 203 -19.67 14.03 2.12
CA VAL A 203 -18.90 12.91 2.69
C VAL A 203 -19.00 12.97 4.21
N GLU A 204 -19.31 11.84 4.81
CA GLU A 204 -19.15 11.63 6.24
C GLU A 204 -17.96 10.69 6.42
N PRO A 205 -16.79 11.21 6.81
CA PRO A 205 -15.61 10.39 7.04
C PRO A 205 -15.94 9.27 8.02
N ARG A 206 -15.69 8.04 7.63
CA ARG A 206 -15.97 6.89 8.50
C ARG A 206 -14.99 6.90 9.65
N PRO A 207 -15.47 6.87 10.89
CA PRO A 207 -14.59 6.94 12.05
C PRO A 207 -13.62 5.77 12.03
N SER A 208 -12.36 6.04 12.35
CA SER A 208 -11.44 4.99 12.75
C SER A 208 -12.02 4.24 13.95
N PRO A 209 -11.92 2.91 14.03
CA PRO A 209 -12.20 2.17 15.24
C PRO A 209 -11.28 2.57 16.40
N ALA A 210 -10.23 3.35 16.12
CA ALA A 210 -9.46 4.01 17.17
C ALA A 210 -10.40 4.84 18.04
N PRO A 211 -10.44 4.60 19.35
CA PRO A 211 -11.28 5.35 20.25
C PRO A 211 -11.00 6.85 20.10
N LYS A 212 -12.07 7.66 20.07
CA LYS A 212 -11.93 9.12 20.06
C LYS A 212 -11.06 9.52 21.26
N THR A 213 -9.85 9.98 20.98
CA THR A 213 -8.98 10.49 22.03
C THR A 213 -9.65 11.73 22.61
N SER A 214 -9.68 11.83 23.93
CA SER A 214 -10.09 13.07 24.62
C SER A 214 -9.06 14.22 24.45
N VAL A 215 -8.02 13.97 23.67
CA VAL A 215 -6.99 14.96 23.34
C VAL A 215 -7.50 15.78 22.17
N PRO A 216 -7.63 17.11 22.30
CA PRO A 216 -7.96 17.97 21.18
C PRO A 216 -6.96 17.75 20.05
N SER A 217 -7.45 17.52 18.83
CA SER A 217 -6.59 17.51 17.65
C SER A 217 -5.88 18.86 17.55
N PRO A 218 -4.57 18.90 17.25
CA PRO A 218 -3.90 20.15 16.98
C PRO A 218 -4.59 20.88 15.83
N PRO A 219 -4.49 22.22 15.73
CA PRO A 219 -4.91 22.94 14.54
C PRO A 219 -4.30 22.29 13.30
N SER A 220 -5.06 22.22 12.19
CA SER A 220 -4.62 21.55 10.95
C SER A 220 -3.25 22.00 10.46
N ASP A 221 -2.94 23.29 10.55
CA ASP A 221 -1.64 23.84 10.13
C ASP A 221 -0.47 23.29 10.95
N GLN A 222 -0.62 23.20 12.27
CA GLN A 222 0.41 22.61 13.15
C GLN A 222 0.60 21.11 12.87
N LEU A 223 -0.46 20.41 12.52
CA LEU A 223 -0.35 19.00 12.16
C LEU A 223 0.40 18.81 10.85
N LEU A 224 0.09 19.64 9.84
CA LEU A 224 0.78 19.59 8.53
C LEU A 224 2.27 19.98 8.69
N GLU A 225 2.58 21.04 9.43
CA GLU A 225 3.96 21.41 9.75
C GLU A 225 4.70 20.27 10.46
N SER A 226 4.03 19.56 11.35
CA SER A 226 4.60 18.42 12.07
C SER A 226 4.87 17.23 11.15
N ILE A 227 3.99 16.96 10.20
CA ILE A 227 4.15 15.90 9.20
C ILE A 227 5.35 16.24 8.30
N VAL A 228 5.45 17.48 7.83
CA VAL A 228 6.58 17.96 7.02
C VAL A 228 7.89 17.85 7.78
N ALA A 229 7.95 18.43 8.98
CA ALA A 229 9.14 18.36 9.84
C ALA A 229 9.54 16.90 10.12
N GLY A 230 8.54 16.05 10.26
CA GLY A 230 8.72 14.63 10.39
C GLY A 230 9.41 14.00 9.17
N CYS A 231 8.98 14.29 7.96
CA CYS A 231 9.58 13.76 6.73
C CYS A 231 11.01 14.26 6.50
N GLU A 232 11.31 15.49 6.89
CA GLU A 232 12.62 16.11 6.66
C GLU A 232 13.67 15.74 7.71
N ASN A 233 13.27 15.27 8.87
CA ASN A 233 14.19 15.00 9.97
C ASN A 233 14.44 13.49 10.16
N PRO A 234 15.48 12.92 9.52
CA PRO A 234 15.80 11.50 9.67
C PRO A 234 16.13 11.08 11.12
N CYS A 235 16.46 12.03 12.00
CA CYS A 235 16.68 11.73 13.41
C CYS A 235 15.38 11.36 14.16
N LEU A 236 14.22 11.80 13.68
CA LEU A 236 12.93 11.44 14.27
C LEU A 236 12.48 10.02 13.88
N TRP A 237 12.90 9.54 12.70
CA TRP A 237 12.43 8.27 12.10
C TRP A 237 13.36 7.10 12.35
N GLY A 238 14.44 7.28 13.03
CA GLY A 238 15.40 6.22 13.19
C GLY A 238 16.17 5.91 11.90
N PRO A 239 16.73 4.71 11.83
CA PRO A 239 17.70 4.39 10.77
C PRO A 239 17.07 4.15 9.39
N HIS A 240 15.72 4.24 9.26
CA HIS A 240 15.08 3.75 8.04
C HIS A 240 14.04 4.72 7.45
N PRO A 241 14.26 5.33 6.25
CA PRO A 241 13.34 6.28 5.63
C PRO A 241 11.93 5.75 5.38
N LEU A 242 11.80 4.45 5.04
CA LEU A 242 10.50 3.81 4.81
C LEU A 242 9.61 3.88 6.05
N PHE A 243 10.20 3.80 7.22
CA PHE A 243 9.42 3.93 8.46
C PHE A 243 8.80 5.33 8.60
N GLY A 244 9.58 6.38 8.28
CA GLY A 244 9.07 7.75 8.24
C GLY A 244 7.91 7.92 7.27
N ALA A 245 8.03 7.39 6.06
CA ALA A 245 6.98 7.42 5.05
C ALA A 245 5.66 6.78 5.53
N LEU A 246 5.75 5.65 6.25
CA LEU A 246 4.59 4.96 6.80
C LEU A 246 3.93 5.75 7.94
N ILE A 247 4.71 6.21 8.91
CA ILE A 247 4.18 6.89 10.11
C ILE A 247 3.58 8.26 9.75
N ASN A 248 4.19 8.99 8.84
CA ASN A 248 3.69 10.30 8.44
C ASN A 248 2.35 10.22 7.72
N ALA A 249 2.25 9.35 6.74
CA ALA A 249 1.01 9.13 6.02
C ALA A 249 -0.08 8.65 6.99
N ASP A 250 0.27 7.70 7.85
CA ASP A 250 -0.61 7.14 8.86
C ASP A 250 -1.12 8.17 9.89
N THR A 251 -0.34 9.20 10.15
CA THR A 251 -0.77 10.29 11.04
C THR A 251 -2.03 10.98 10.50
N ILE A 252 -2.12 11.21 9.18
CA ILE A 252 -3.32 11.80 8.54
C ILE A 252 -4.51 10.83 8.62
N TRP A 253 -4.27 9.55 8.45
CA TRP A 253 -5.33 8.53 8.58
C TRP A 253 -5.97 8.52 9.96
N VAL A 254 -5.17 8.65 11.01
CA VAL A 254 -5.64 8.58 12.41
C VAL A 254 -6.10 9.94 12.94
N THR A 255 -5.44 11.01 12.54
CA THR A 255 -5.73 12.38 12.96
C THR A 255 -6.02 13.21 11.72
N PRO A 256 -7.30 13.47 11.41
CA PRO A 256 -7.67 14.22 10.22
C PRO A 256 -6.98 15.59 10.18
N ALA A 257 -6.22 15.85 9.13
CA ALA A 257 -5.58 17.14 8.87
C ALA A 257 -6.47 18.07 8.03
N PHE A 258 -7.40 17.49 7.28
CA PHE A 258 -8.32 18.19 6.41
C PHE A 258 -9.76 17.91 6.83
N GLU A 259 -10.66 18.80 6.44
CA GLU A 259 -12.10 18.62 6.64
C GLU A 259 -12.63 17.39 5.89
N ARG A 260 -12.04 17.10 4.71
CA ARG A 260 -12.44 16.01 3.82
C ARG A 260 -11.24 15.35 3.15
N PHE A 261 -11.42 14.13 2.67
CA PHE A 261 -10.49 13.38 1.81
C PHE A 261 -9.16 13.00 2.47
N ASN A 262 -9.18 12.79 3.79
CA ASN A 262 -7.97 12.40 4.52
C ASN A 262 -7.45 11.01 4.15
N GLY A 263 -8.34 10.08 3.78
CA GLY A 263 -7.96 8.74 3.34
C GLY A 263 -7.21 8.74 2.01
N LEU A 264 -7.73 9.50 1.01
CA LEU A 264 -7.05 9.66 -0.28
C LEU A 264 -5.77 10.50 -0.15
N MET A 265 -5.77 11.52 0.72
CA MET A 265 -4.55 12.30 0.99
C MET A 265 -3.46 11.46 1.66
N GLU A 266 -3.82 10.58 2.62
CA GLU A 266 -2.89 9.61 3.20
C GLU A 266 -2.25 8.76 2.11
N LEU A 267 -3.07 8.18 1.23
CA LEU A 267 -2.62 7.36 0.12
C LEU A 267 -1.63 8.11 -0.80
N LEU A 268 -1.98 9.32 -1.23
CA LEU A 268 -1.15 10.13 -2.12
C LEU A 268 0.20 10.52 -1.48
N ILE A 269 0.19 10.94 -0.22
CA ILE A 269 1.41 11.28 0.52
C ILE A 269 2.31 10.05 0.70
N ARG A 270 1.72 8.90 1.00
CA ARG A 270 2.44 7.64 1.14
C ARG A 270 3.06 7.20 -0.18
N TRP A 271 2.33 7.25 -1.28
CA TRP A 271 2.85 6.89 -2.60
C TRP A 271 3.94 7.87 -3.06
N ARG A 272 3.71 9.17 -2.91
CA ARG A 272 4.75 10.18 -3.14
C ARG A 272 6.04 9.86 -2.36
N SER A 273 5.88 9.51 -1.08
CA SER A 273 7.01 9.16 -0.23
C SER A 273 7.74 7.90 -0.69
N TYR A 274 7.02 6.89 -1.19
CA TYR A 274 7.63 5.67 -1.75
C TYR A 274 8.52 5.97 -2.97
N TYR A 275 8.09 6.90 -3.82
CA TYR A 275 8.92 7.35 -4.95
C TYR A 275 10.13 8.13 -4.45
N ALA A 276 9.96 9.07 -3.54
CA ALA A 276 11.04 9.90 -3.00
C ALA A 276 12.15 9.08 -2.32
N ILE A 277 11.80 7.97 -1.67
CA ILE A 277 12.78 7.10 -0.99
C ILE A 277 13.26 5.92 -1.87
N GLY A 278 12.81 5.85 -3.13
CA GLY A 278 13.27 4.85 -4.09
C GLY A 278 12.68 3.45 -3.90
N VAL A 279 11.42 3.33 -3.51
CA VAL A 279 10.70 2.03 -3.40
C VAL A 279 9.34 2.06 -4.13
N PRO A 280 9.31 2.45 -5.43
CA PRO A 280 8.06 2.69 -6.16
C PRO A 280 7.17 1.45 -6.31
N ALA A 281 7.72 0.25 -6.21
CA ALA A 281 6.95 -1.00 -6.26
C ALA A 281 5.92 -1.09 -5.13
N LEU A 282 6.14 -0.45 -3.98
CA LEU A 282 5.25 -0.50 -2.84
C LEU A 282 3.88 0.17 -3.10
N ARG A 283 3.74 1.01 -4.13
CA ARG A 283 2.44 1.56 -4.52
C ARG A 283 1.42 0.49 -4.93
N PHE A 284 1.89 -0.68 -5.34
CA PHE A 284 1.04 -1.82 -5.71
C PHE A 284 0.74 -2.76 -4.53
N VAL A 285 1.25 -2.45 -3.34
CA VAL A 285 0.89 -3.15 -2.10
C VAL A 285 -0.38 -2.51 -1.54
N PRO A 286 -1.52 -3.22 -1.46
CA PRO A 286 -2.80 -2.62 -1.05
C PRO A 286 -2.86 -2.47 0.49
N LEU A 287 -2.02 -1.59 1.04
CA LEU A 287 -1.86 -1.40 2.48
C LEU A 287 -3.12 -0.83 3.14
N SER A 288 -3.77 0.16 2.51
CA SER A 288 -5.03 0.75 3.01
C SER A 288 -6.14 -0.31 3.06
N LYS A 289 -6.23 -1.17 2.05
CA LYS A 289 -7.17 -2.29 2.03
C LYS A 289 -6.89 -3.30 3.13
N MET A 290 -5.63 -3.71 3.29
CA MET A 290 -5.24 -4.65 4.34
C MET A 290 -5.50 -4.09 5.73
N ARG A 291 -5.26 -2.81 5.92
CA ARG A 291 -5.54 -2.09 7.16
C ARG A 291 -7.04 -2.01 7.43
N LEU A 292 -7.83 -1.61 6.42
CA LEU A 292 -9.29 -1.53 6.55
C LEU A 292 -9.91 -2.89 6.87
N ASP A 293 -9.46 -3.96 6.23
CA ASP A 293 -9.91 -5.32 6.52
C ASP A 293 -9.52 -5.76 7.94
N TRP A 294 -8.35 -5.34 8.40
CA TRP A 294 -7.92 -5.57 9.77
C TRP A 294 -8.81 -4.78 10.77
N GLU A 295 -9.02 -3.49 10.54
CA GLU A 295 -9.90 -2.65 11.36
C GLU A 295 -11.33 -3.19 11.43
N ARG A 296 -11.89 -3.67 10.32
CA ARG A 296 -13.23 -4.30 10.26
C ARG A 296 -13.31 -5.57 11.09
N ARG A 297 -12.26 -6.36 11.17
CA ARG A 297 -12.20 -7.56 12.02
C ARG A 297 -12.12 -7.22 13.50
N LEU A 298 -11.56 -6.06 13.85
CA LEU A 298 -11.49 -5.58 15.24
C LEU A 298 -12.86 -5.20 15.80
N VAL A 299 -13.73 -4.71 14.93
CA VAL A 299 -15.14 -4.39 15.27
C VAL A 299 -16.01 -5.66 15.29
N GLY A 300 -15.40 -6.86 15.13
CA GLY A 300 -16.07 -8.14 15.17
C GLY A 300 -16.92 -8.37 16.42
N PRO A 301 -17.62 -9.50 16.53
CA PRO A 301 -18.59 -9.74 17.61
C PRO A 301 -17.95 -9.48 18.99
N PRO A 302 -18.74 -9.05 19.99
CA PRO A 302 -18.27 -8.63 21.32
C PRO A 302 -17.38 -9.65 22.03
N ASP A 303 -17.44 -10.90 21.59
CA ASP A 303 -16.74 -12.04 22.20
C ASP A 303 -15.40 -12.39 21.50
N ALA A 304 -14.98 -11.63 20.46
CA ALA A 304 -13.70 -11.86 19.82
C ALA A 304 -12.56 -11.44 20.75
N PRO A 305 -11.49 -12.27 20.90
CA PRO A 305 -10.39 -11.91 21.77
C PRO A 305 -9.72 -10.62 21.30
N MET A 306 -9.66 -9.63 22.19
CA MET A 306 -9.26 -8.22 22.00
C MET A 306 -7.79 -7.99 21.56
N ARG A 307 -7.06 -9.01 21.12
CA ARG A 307 -5.61 -8.91 20.82
C ARG A 307 -5.25 -7.87 19.76
N TYR A 308 -6.14 -7.60 18.84
CA TYR A 308 -5.94 -6.59 17.80
C TYR A 308 -6.39 -5.19 18.22
N GLY A 309 -7.52 -5.10 18.92
CA GLY A 309 -8.00 -3.84 19.50
C GLY A 309 -6.97 -3.22 20.44
N GLU A 310 -6.23 -4.07 21.17
CA GLU A 310 -5.17 -3.61 22.06
C GLU A 310 -4.01 -2.94 21.31
N ALA A 311 -3.57 -3.42 20.14
CA ALA A 311 -2.50 -2.76 19.38
C ALA A 311 -2.92 -1.37 18.88
N LEU A 312 -4.16 -1.23 18.40
CA LEU A 312 -4.70 0.05 17.97
C LEU A 312 -5.02 0.97 19.16
N VAL A 313 -5.54 0.43 20.25
CA VAL A 313 -5.83 1.14 21.50
C VAL A 313 -4.54 1.56 22.19
N VAL A 314 -3.53 0.71 22.23
CA VAL A 314 -2.22 1.06 22.80
C VAL A 314 -1.53 2.12 21.94
N SER A 315 -1.62 2.03 20.61
CA SER A 315 -1.06 3.06 19.72
C SER A 315 -1.88 4.36 19.72
N SER A 316 -3.18 4.30 20.04
CA SER A 316 -4.07 5.47 20.06
C SER A 316 -4.15 6.15 21.41
N PHE A 317 -3.98 5.40 22.50
CA PHE A 317 -4.06 5.88 23.91
C PHE A 317 -2.78 5.61 24.69
N GLY A 318 -2.02 4.62 24.28
CA GLY A 318 -0.74 4.31 24.86
C GLY A 318 0.32 5.23 24.29
N VAL A 319 1.37 5.30 25.04
CA VAL A 319 2.54 6.09 24.76
C VAL A 319 3.47 5.34 23.79
N ASP A 320 3.31 4.01 23.64
CA ASP A 320 4.17 3.14 22.81
C ASP A 320 3.44 2.66 21.53
N SER A 321 3.83 3.19 20.39
CA SER A 321 3.29 2.82 19.07
C SER A 321 4.06 1.69 18.38
N THR A 322 5.04 1.08 19.03
CA THR A 322 5.85 -0.01 18.46
C THR A 322 5.01 -1.17 17.93
N PRO A 323 3.99 -1.70 18.65
CA PRO A 323 3.18 -2.81 18.16
C PRO A 323 2.43 -2.47 16.86
N TYR A 324 1.94 -1.23 16.78
CA TYR A 324 1.29 -0.75 15.58
C TYR A 324 2.26 -0.69 14.40
N SER A 325 3.46 -0.16 14.63
CA SER A 325 4.52 -0.07 13.62
C SER A 325 4.96 -1.43 13.12
N GLN A 326 5.12 -2.41 14.02
CA GLN A 326 5.41 -3.79 13.66
C GLN A 326 4.30 -4.38 12.76
N GLN A 327 3.04 -4.10 13.10
CA GLN A 327 1.91 -4.57 12.30
C GLN A 327 1.89 -3.97 10.89
N MET A 328 2.23 -2.68 10.74
CA MET A 328 2.31 -2.03 9.42
C MET A 328 3.44 -2.64 8.57
N ILE A 329 4.61 -2.89 9.16
CA ILE A 329 5.72 -3.58 8.49
C ILE A 329 5.29 -5.00 8.05
N HIS A 330 4.61 -5.73 8.93
CA HIS A 330 4.08 -7.05 8.59
C HIS A 330 3.06 -7.01 7.45
N PHE A 331 2.20 -5.99 7.40
CA PHE A 331 1.27 -5.82 6.27
C PHE A 331 2.02 -5.54 4.98
N LEU A 332 3.05 -4.68 4.99
CA LEU A 332 3.87 -4.43 3.82
C LEU A 332 4.55 -5.70 3.32
N ASP A 333 5.17 -6.48 4.19
CA ASP A 333 5.82 -7.74 3.81
C ASP A 333 4.82 -8.74 3.21
N ARG A 334 3.68 -8.95 3.87
CA ARG A 334 2.62 -9.83 3.34
C ARG A 334 2.07 -9.33 2.01
N GLY A 335 1.89 -8.03 1.86
CA GLY A 335 1.42 -7.41 0.63
C GLY A 335 2.43 -7.56 -0.49
N LEU A 336 3.71 -7.39 -0.19
CA LEU A 336 4.82 -7.59 -1.13
C LEU A 336 4.91 -9.06 -1.59
N ASN A 337 4.79 -10.01 -0.66
CA ASN A 337 4.70 -11.44 -0.98
C ASN A 337 3.49 -11.79 -1.87
N ARG A 338 2.35 -11.12 -1.68
CA ARG A 338 1.18 -11.25 -2.55
C ARG A 338 1.47 -10.68 -3.95
N LEU A 339 2.07 -9.51 -4.01
CA LEU A 339 2.43 -8.82 -5.25
C LEU A 339 3.41 -9.67 -6.09
N GLU A 340 4.47 -10.19 -5.49
CA GLU A 340 5.44 -11.07 -6.16
C GLU A 340 4.78 -12.29 -6.79
N ARG A 341 3.88 -12.94 -6.05
CA ARG A 341 3.12 -14.10 -6.59
C ARG A 341 2.22 -13.70 -7.77
N ILE A 342 1.58 -12.54 -7.70
CA ILE A 342 0.73 -12.05 -8.80
C ILE A 342 1.59 -11.72 -10.02
N VAL A 343 2.73 -11.07 -9.83
CA VAL A 343 3.68 -10.75 -10.90
C VAL A 343 4.20 -12.02 -11.55
N ALA A 344 4.72 -12.98 -10.79
CA ALA A 344 5.25 -14.23 -11.29
C ALA A 344 4.18 -15.03 -12.11
N ARG A 345 2.95 -15.08 -11.59
CA ARG A 345 1.86 -15.73 -12.32
C ARG A 345 1.45 -14.97 -13.59
N THR A 346 1.50 -13.66 -13.58
CA THR A 346 1.19 -12.83 -14.76
C THR A 346 2.23 -13.04 -15.84
N GLU A 347 3.50 -13.11 -15.48
CA GLU A 347 4.61 -13.44 -16.38
C GLU A 347 4.47 -14.85 -16.96
N GLU A 348 4.21 -15.85 -16.11
CA GLU A 348 3.98 -17.24 -16.56
C GLU A 348 2.83 -17.34 -17.58
N ILE A 349 1.71 -16.67 -17.30
CA ILE A 349 0.57 -16.63 -18.23
C ILE A 349 0.98 -15.95 -19.54
N GLY A 350 1.72 -14.84 -19.48
CA GLY A 350 2.22 -14.14 -20.66
C GLY A 350 3.12 -15.02 -21.52
N GLU A 351 4.10 -15.68 -20.94
CA GLU A 351 5.02 -16.57 -21.65
C GLU A 351 4.30 -17.78 -22.23
N ARG A 352 3.37 -18.36 -21.51
CA ARG A 352 2.53 -19.44 -22.02
C ARG A 352 1.67 -19.00 -23.23
N CYS A 353 1.10 -17.80 -23.17
CA CYS A 353 0.36 -17.24 -24.31
C CYS A 353 1.26 -17.07 -25.53
N LYS A 354 2.45 -16.52 -25.38
CA LYS A 354 3.43 -16.37 -26.46
C LYS A 354 3.80 -17.72 -27.07
N HIS A 355 4.13 -18.70 -26.22
CA HIS A 355 4.42 -20.06 -26.69
C HIS A 355 3.32 -20.63 -27.59
N LEU A 356 2.07 -20.58 -27.10
CA LEU A 356 0.91 -21.06 -27.88
C LEU A 356 0.68 -20.26 -29.18
N ILE A 357 0.94 -18.95 -29.18
CA ILE A 357 0.89 -18.10 -30.37
C ILE A 357 1.92 -18.56 -31.41
N PHE A 358 3.19 -18.79 -30.96
CA PHE A 358 4.25 -19.20 -31.87
C PHE A 358 4.07 -20.61 -32.41
N GLU A 359 3.39 -21.50 -31.72
CA GLU A 359 3.04 -22.84 -32.17
C GLU A 359 1.84 -22.87 -33.16
N ASP A 360 0.99 -21.83 -33.17
CA ASP A 360 -0.18 -21.80 -34.04
C ASP A 360 0.22 -21.70 -35.52
N ARG A 361 0.07 -22.80 -36.24
CA ARG A 361 0.40 -22.93 -37.69
C ARG A 361 -0.48 -22.09 -38.61
N ARG A 362 -1.61 -21.57 -38.14
CA ARG A 362 -2.53 -20.73 -38.93
C ARG A 362 -2.07 -19.29 -39.02
N LEU A 363 -1.12 -18.89 -38.18
CA LEU A 363 -0.59 -17.55 -38.09
C LEU A 363 0.71 -17.40 -38.88
N THR A 364 0.82 -16.30 -39.62
CA THR A 364 2.10 -15.87 -40.22
C THR A 364 3.06 -15.36 -39.14
N LEU A 365 4.35 -15.29 -39.43
CA LEU A 365 5.33 -14.81 -38.50
C LEU A 365 5.02 -13.37 -38.02
N ARG A 366 4.60 -12.47 -38.91
CA ARG A 366 4.21 -11.11 -38.60
C ARG A 366 3.03 -11.04 -37.60
N GLN A 367 2.02 -11.88 -37.85
CA GLN A 367 0.85 -11.99 -36.97
C GLN A 367 1.25 -12.51 -35.59
N LYS A 368 2.16 -13.50 -35.51
CA LYS A 368 2.70 -14.01 -34.23
C LYS A 368 3.46 -12.92 -33.47
N GLN A 369 4.30 -12.18 -34.17
CA GLN A 369 5.05 -11.06 -33.55
C GLN A 369 4.12 -9.98 -33.02
N LEU A 370 3.12 -9.54 -33.81
CA LEU A 370 2.13 -8.57 -33.31
C LEU A 370 1.41 -9.09 -32.07
N LEU A 371 0.92 -10.32 -32.09
CA LEU A 371 0.20 -10.89 -30.95
C LEU A 371 1.09 -11.01 -29.71
N ALA A 372 2.38 -11.36 -29.88
CA ALA A 372 3.34 -11.40 -28.78
C ALA A 372 3.51 -10.01 -28.15
N ASP A 373 3.64 -8.95 -28.96
CA ASP A 373 3.74 -7.59 -28.44
C ASP A 373 2.48 -7.13 -27.72
N LEU A 374 1.32 -7.48 -28.26
CA LEU A 374 0.03 -7.18 -27.63
C LEU A 374 -0.18 -8.01 -26.34
N VAL A 375 0.42 -9.19 -26.25
CA VAL A 375 0.48 -9.94 -24.98
C VAL A 375 1.38 -9.23 -24.00
N ASP A 376 2.49 -8.63 -24.40
CA ASP A 376 3.36 -7.84 -23.51
C ASP A 376 2.75 -6.49 -23.13
N ASN A 377 2.02 -5.86 -24.04
CA ASN A 377 1.32 -4.60 -23.79
C ASN A 377 -0.16 -4.70 -24.19
N PRO A 378 -1.06 -5.18 -23.32
CA PRO A 378 -2.48 -5.39 -23.62
C PRO A 378 -3.26 -4.12 -23.94
N LEU A 379 -2.79 -2.95 -23.50
CA LEU A 379 -3.42 -1.67 -23.78
C LEU A 379 -2.99 -1.07 -25.13
N LEU A 380 -2.05 -1.70 -25.81
CA LEU A 380 -1.63 -1.25 -27.14
C LEU A 380 -2.78 -1.44 -28.13
N VAL A 381 -3.20 -0.32 -28.71
CA VAL A 381 -4.17 -0.26 -29.81
C VAL A 381 -3.42 -0.09 -31.12
N VAL A 382 -3.74 -0.90 -32.11
CA VAL A 382 -3.05 -0.92 -33.40
C VAL A 382 -4.02 -0.52 -34.50
N ASP A 383 -3.60 0.35 -35.40
CA ASP A 383 -4.29 0.61 -36.68
C ASP A 383 -3.54 0.02 -37.85
N VAL A 384 -4.17 0.04 -39.03
CA VAL A 384 -3.58 -0.50 -40.28
C VAL A 384 -2.27 0.18 -40.61
N GLY A 385 -2.17 1.52 -40.41
CA GLY A 385 -0.96 2.28 -40.73
C GLY A 385 0.21 1.98 -39.79
N MET A 386 -0.06 1.73 -38.51
CA MET A 386 0.96 1.28 -37.56
C MET A 386 1.51 -0.10 -37.96
N TYR A 387 0.62 -1.04 -38.29
CA TYR A 387 1.02 -2.38 -38.68
C TYR A 387 1.78 -2.39 -40.01
N GLU A 388 1.32 -1.60 -41.02
CA GLU A 388 2.00 -1.38 -42.30
C GLU A 388 3.45 -0.88 -42.08
N LYS A 389 3.63 0.19 -41.35
CA LYS A 389 4.94 0.78 -41.07
C LYS A 389 5.88 -0.17 -40.32
N ARG A 390 5.34 -0.91 -39.36
CA ARG A 390 6.14 -1.83 -38.54
C ARG A 390 6.74 -2.98 -39.33
N PHE A 391 5.97 -3.53 -40.26
CA PHE A 391 6.35 -4.74 -41.02
C PHE A 391 6.76 -4.45 -42.45
N ASP A 392 6.80 -3.18 -42.85
CA ASP A 392 7.11 -2.73 -44.20
C ASP A 392 6.32 -3.48 -45.28
N ILE A 393 4.99 -3.44 -45.18
CA ILE A 393 4.04 -4.15 -46.08
C ILE A 393 2.99 -3.19 -46.62
N ALA A 394 2.34 -3.57 -47.71
CA ALA A 394 1.24 -2.79 -48.26
C ALA A 394 0.02 -2.74 -47.33
N ALA A 395 -0.69 -1.60 -47.31
CA ALA A 395 -1.89 -1.37 -46.48
C ALA A 395 -2.99 -2.44 -46.67
N SER A 396 -3.12 -2.96 -47.89
CA SER A 396 -4.05 -4.07 -48.19
C SER A 396 -3.69 -5.35 -47.47
N THR A 397 -2.39 -5.68 -47.40
CA THR A 397 -1.86 -6.83 -46.68
C THR A 397 -2.02 -6.65 -45.17
N ALA A 398 -1.71 -5.46 -44.68
CA ALA A 398 -1.90 -5.09 -43.27
C ALA A 398 -3.36 -5.26 -42.82
N ARG A 399 -4.29 -4.77 -43.61
CA ARG A 399 -5.74 -4.92 -43.36
C ARG A 399 -6.19 -6.38 -43.38
N ALA A 400 -5.71 -7.15 -44.34
CA ALA A 400 -6.02 -8.58 -44.43
C ALA A 400 -5.52 -9.38 -43.23
N ASP A 401 -4.27 -9.12 -42.80
CA ASP A 401 -3.66 -9.74 -41.61
C ASP A 401 -4.46 -9.42 -40.33
N LEU A 402 -4.79 -8.16 -40.09
CA LEU A 402 -5.55 -7.73 -38.91
C LEU A 402 -6.98 -8.28 -38.91
N THR A 403 -7.67 -8.26 -40.07
CA THR A 403 -9.02 -8.84 -40.20
C THR A 403 -8.98 -10.33 -39.95
N ARG A 404 -7.96 -11.02 -40.41
CA ARG A 404 -7.77 -12.46 -40.13
C ARG A 404 -7.60 -12.72 -38.64
N LEU A 405 -6.82 -11.91 -37.94
CA LEU A 405 -6.66 -12.06 -36.49
C LEU A 405 -7.98 -11.83 -35.71
N VAL A 406 -8.84 -10.92 -36.19
CA VAL A 406 -10.22 -10.76 -35.67
C VAL A 406 -11.05 -12.01 -35.95
N SER A 407 -11.06 -12.53 -37.20
CA SER A 407 -11.81 -13.75 -37.55
C SER A 407 -11.35 -14.98 -36.79
N LEU A 408 -10.08 -15.00 -36.41
CA LEU A 408 -9.51 -16.02 -35.52
C LEU A 408 -9.72 -15.70 -34.03
N ASN A 409 -10.54 -14.74 -33.65
CA ASN A 409 -10.81 -14.37 -32.26
C ASN A 409 -9.57 -14.08 -31.43
N PHE A 410 -8.50 -13.54 -32.01
CA PHE A 410 -7.34 -13.01 -31.25
C PHE A 410 -7.48 -11.52 -30.92
N LEU A 411 -8.06 -10.76 -31.85
CA LEU A 411 -8.27 -9.31 -31.71
C LEU A 411 -9.77 -8.98 -31.67
N LEU A 412 -10.06 -7.86 -31.03
CA LEU A 412 -11.29 -7.08 -31.17
C LEU A 412 -11.02 -5.90 -32.08
N THR A 413 -12.08 -5.32 -32.67
CA THR A 413 -11.97 -4.16 -33.56
C THR A 413 -13.17 -3.23 -33.39
N GLU A 414 -12.90 -1.96 -33.56
CA GLU A 414 -13.90 -0.90 -33.49
C GLU A 414 -13.51 0.23 -34.46
N PHE A 415 -14.47 1.07 -34.82
CA PHE A 415 -14.22 2.30 -35.59
C PHE A 415 -14.15 3.50 -34.62
N SER A 416 -12.97 4.09 -34.48
CA SER A 416 -12.75 5.31 -33.72
C SER A 416 -12.29 6.43 -34.64
N ALA A 417 -12.96 7.60 -34.59
CA ALA A 417 -12.61 8.80 -35.36
C ALA A 417 -12.25 8.56 -36.83
N LYS A 418 -13.04 7.74 -37.55
CA LYS A 418 -12.86 7.34 -38.96
C LYS A 418 -11.72 6.33 -39.24
N LYS A 419 -11.06 5.81 -38.21
CA LYS A 419 -10.06 4.76 -38.34
C LYS A 419 -10.55 3.48 -37.70
N GLN A 420 -10.25 2.35 -38.32
CA GLN A 420 -10.45 1.04 -37.71
C GLN A 420 -9.26 0.74 -36.83
N VAL A 421 -9.52 0.44 -35.55
CA VAL A 421 -8.53 0.12 -34.53
C VAL A 421 -8.71 -1.32 -34.05
N PHE A 422 -7.63 -1.92 -33.59
CA PHE A 422 -7.57 -3.31 -33.18
C PHE A 422 -6.82 -3.43 -31.86
N TRP A 423 -7.29 -4.28 -30.95
CA TRP A 423 -6.64 -4.56 -29.67
C TRP A 423 -6.79 -6.03 -29.29
N LEU A 424 -5.93 -6.47 -28.37
CA LEU A 424 -5.93 -7.84 -27.90
C LEU A 424 -7.21 -8.16 -27.12
N ARG A 425 -7.79 -9.31 -27.32
CA ARG A 425 -8.91 -9.78 -26.49
C ARG A 425 -8.49 -9.95 -25.04
N PRO A 426 -9.25 -9.45 -24.06
CA PRO A 426 -8.94 -9.61 -22.62
C PRO A 426 -8.85 -11.10 -22.19
N ASP A 427 -9.63 -11.98 -22.83
CA ASP A 427 -9.69 -13.42 -22.52
C ASP A 427 -8.77 -14.28 -23.41
N ILE A 428 -7.71 -13.70 -24.00
CA ILE A 428 -6.81 -14.37 -24.96
C ILE A 428 -6.24 -15.69 -24.40
N SER A 429 -5.90 -15.75 -23.13
CA SER A 429 -5.38 -16.96 -22.50
C SER A 429 -6.37 -18.13 -22.56
N ARG A 430 -7.67 -17.86 -22.39
CA ARG A 430 -8.74 -18.86 -22.53
C ARG A 430 -8.88 -19.31 -23.98
N VAL A 431 -8.86 -18.36 -24.94
CA VAL A 431 -8.94 -18.64 -26.36
C VAL A 431 -7.81 -19.56 -26.81
N LEU A 432 -6.59 -19.28 -26.36
CA LEU A 432 -5.42 -20.10 -26.69
C LEU A 432 -5.49 -21.49 -26.03
N ALA A 433 -5.87 -21.59 -24.77
CA ALA A 433 -5.97 -22.84 -24.02
C ALA A 433 -7.04 -23.79 -24.63
N SER A 434 -8.23 -23.25 -24.99
CA SER A 434 -9.29 -24.05 -25.59
C SER A 434 -8.89 -24.66 -26.95
N ARG A 435 -8.04 -23.97 -27.69
CA ARG A 435 -7.53 -24.41 -28.98
C ARG A 435 -6.44 -25.47 -28.87
N SER A 436 -5.54 -25.31 -27.89
CA SER A 436 -4.52 -26.31 -27.59
C SER A 436 -5.16 -27.66 -27.21
N ALA A 437 -6.23 -27.62 -26.41
CA ALA A 437 -6.98 -28.82 -26.02
C ALA A 437 -7.67 -29.51 -27.22
N ALA A 438 -8.17 -28.71 -28.19
CA ALA A 438 -8.84 -29.25 -29.39
C ALA A 438 -7.86 -29.83 -30.43
N SER A 439 -6.57 -29.47 -30.34
CA SER A 439 -5.54 -29.97 -31.27
C SER A 439 -4.78 -31.21 -30.76
N THR A 440 -5.02 -31.64 -29.52
CA THR A 440 -4.47 -32.89 -29.00
C THR A 440 -5.37 -34.05 -29.51
N PRO A 441 -4.92 -34.91 -30.42
CA PRO A 441 -5.72 -36.06 -30.86
C PRO A 441 -5.97 -36.97 -29.65
N ALA A 442 -7.23 -37.34 -29.44
CA ALA A 442 -7.59 -38.36 -28.47
C ALA A 442 -6.69 -39.58 -28.74
N SER A 443 -5.77 -39.86 -27.84
CA SER A 443 -4.98 -41.07 -27.87
C SER A 443 -5.99 -42.24 -27.85
N SER A 444 -6.15 -42.88 -28.98
CA SER A 444 -6.91 -44.11 -29.12
C SER A 444 -6.30 -45.14 -28.18
N THR A 445 -6.94 -45.33 -27.05
CA THR A 445 -6.77 -46.56 -26.26
C THR A 445 -7.42 -47.67 -27.04
N GLN A 446 -6.62 -48.37 -27.83
CA GLN A 446 -6.97 -49.68 -28.35
C GLN A 446 -6.17 -50.74 -27.64
N ALA A 447 -6.94 -51.69 -27.09
CA ALA A 447 -6.67 -53.03 -26.61
C ALA A 447 -5.99 -53.18 -25.26
#